data_1d3edb41a3a9f352d2332c62fa238ed3
#
_entry.id   1d3edb41a3a9f352d2332c62fa238ed3
#
_cell.length_a   1.000
_cell.length_b   1.000
_cell.length_c   1.000
_cell.angle_alpha   90.00
_cell.angle_beta   90.00
_cell.angle_gamma   90.00
#
_symmetry.space_group_name_H-M   'P 1'
#
loop_
_entity.id
_entity.type
_entity.pdbx_description
1 polymer ?
#
loop_
_entity_poly.entity_id
_entity_poly.type
_entity_poly.pdbx_seq_one_letter_code
_entity_poly.pdbx_strand_id
1 'polypeptide(L)'
;MNRARKLLHPAKARDVIKALSRLGLAARHTKGSHVFMKHPDGRTTTVPVHPREEIDRRLLRKIASDIGIHPEEFMYIIDQT
;
A
#
# COMPACT_ATOMS: atom_id res chain seq x y z
N MET A 1 -25.00 -6.42 -11.19
CA MET A 1 -24.24 -6.51 -11.51
C MET A 1 -23.28 -6.33 -10.95
N ASN A 2 -22.72 -6.72 -11.01
CA ASN A 2 -21.74 -6.65 -10.49
C ASN A 2 -20.87 -5.94 -10.95
N ARG A 3 -20.49 -5.20 -10.68
CA ARG A 3 -19.54 -4.66 -11.05
C ARG A 3 -18.46 -5.35 -10.84
N ALA A 4 -17.63 -5.29 -11.58
CA ALA A 4 -16.43 -6.01 -11.46
C ALA A 4 -15.72 -5.60 -10.21
N ARG A 5 -15.38 -6.57 -9.43
CA ARG A 5 -14.55 -6.33 -8.29
C ARG A 5 -13.12 -6.29 -8.75
N LYS A 6 -12.37 -5.39 -8.17
CA LYS A 6 -10.96 -5.30 -8.45
C LYS A 6 -10.25 -6.42 -7.69
N LEU A 7 -9.70 -7.38 -8.40
CA LEU A 7 -8.96 -8.46 -7.77
C LEU A 7 -7.59 -7.94 -7.34
N LEU A 8 -7.14 -8.38 -6.17
CA LEU A 8 -5.82 -8.03 -5.71
C LEU A 8 -4.79 -8.83 -6.47
N HIS A 9 -3.69 -8.18 -6.82
CA HIS A 9 -2.55 -8.84 -7.41
C HIS A 9 -1.29 -8.24 -6.80
N PRO A 10 -0.17 -8.95 -6.84
CA PRO A 10 1.07 -8.40 -6.30
C PRO A 10 1.43 -7.09 -6.99
N ALA A 11 2.08 -6.21 -6.27
CA ALA A 11 2.44 -4.90 -6.77
C ALA A 11 3.84 -4.54 -6.30
N LYS A 12 4.52 -3.72 -7.09
CA LYS A 12 5.86 -3.28 -6.72
C LYS A 12 5.78 -2.35 -5.53
N ALA A 13 6.78 -2.45 -4.65
CA ALA A 13 6.81 -1.62 -3.45
C ALA A 13 6.73 -0.13 -3.80
N ARG A 14 7.42 0.30 -4.86
CA ARG A 14 7.39 1.72 -5.24
C ARG A 14 5.98 2.18 -5.60
N ASP A 15 5.18 1.31 -6.22
CA ASP A 15 3.81 1.66 -6.59
C ASP A 15 2.93 1.71 -5.35
N VAL A 16 3.17 0.81 -4.40
CA VAL A 16 2.45 0.83 -3.14
C VAL A 16 2.76 2.12 -2.39
N ILE A 17 4.03 2.51 -2.34
CA ILE A 17 4.43 3.74 -1.67
C ILE A 17 3.81 4.96 -2.35
N LYS A 18 3.77 4.99 -3.68
CA LYS A 18 3.14 6.09 -4.39
C LYS A 18 1.65 6.17 -4.06
N ALA A 19 0.98 5.02 -4.02
CA ALA A 19 -0.44 4.99 -3.67
C ALA A 19 -0.66 5.53 -2.27
N LEU A 20 0.19 5.11 -1.32
CA LEU A 20 0.08 5.61 0.05
C LEU A 20 0.33 7.12 0.11
N SER A 21 1.26 7.61 -0.70
CA SER A 21 1.51 9.05 -0.76
C SER A 21 0.29 9.80 -1.28
N ARG A 22 -0.39 9.25 -2.28
CA ARG A 22 -1.62 9.86 -2.79
C ARG A 22 -2.71 9.88 -1.74
N LEU A 23 -2.67 8.92 -0.81
CA LEU A 23 -3.64 8.86 0.29
C LEU A 23 -3.24 9.72 1.47
N GLY A 24 -2.15 10.48 1.35
CA GLY A 24 -1.76 11.43 2.39
C GLY A 24 -0.73 10.91 3.36
N LEU A 25 -0.20 9.70 3.15
CA LEU A 25 0.86 9.21 4.02
C LEU A 25 2.21 9.71 3.50
N ALA A 26 3.13 9.90 4.41
CA ALA A 26 4.49 10.31 4.06
C ALA A 26 5.47 9.34 4.69
N ALA A 27 6.56 9.08 3.97
CA ALA A 27 7.63 8.26 4.51
C ALA A 27 8.33 9.04 5.62
N ARG A 28 8.42 8.43 6.80
CA ARG A 28 9.02 9.09 7.96
C ARG A 28 10.44 8.63 8.20
N HIS A 29 10.68 7.36 8.01
CA HIS A 29 12.04 6.84 8.10
C HIS A 29 12.08 5.45 7.46
N THR A 30 13.29 5.02 7.16
CA THR A 30 13.53 3.70 6.61
C THR A 30 14.48 2.96 7.53
N LYS A 31 14.14 1.73 7.84
CA LYS A 31 15.01 0.89 8.65
C LYS A 31 15.24 -0.40 7.88
N GLY A 32 16.47 -0.64 7.46
CA GLY A 32 16.76 -1.76 6.59
C GLY A 32 15.98 -1.60 5.31
N SER A 33 15.21 -2.62 4.95
CA SER A 33 14.38 -2.58 3.75
C SER A 33 12.93 -2.24 4.06
N HIS A 34 12.65 -1.67 5.23
CA HIS A 34 11.27 -1.34 5.62
C HIS A 34 11.09 0.17 5.66
N VAL A 35 10.12 0.67 4.91
CA VAL A 35 9.79 2.09 4.87
C VAL A 35 8.57 2.31 5.76
N PHE A 36 8.73 3.13 6.80
CA PHE A 36 7.65 3.47 7.71
C PHE A 36 6.92 4.69 7.18
N MET A 37 5.61 4.58 7.03
CA MET A 37 4.79 5.66 6.49
C MET A 37 3.72 6.05 7.48
N LYS A 38 3.41 7.35 7.52
CA LYS A 38 2.48 7.89 8.50
C LYS A 38 1.59 8.95 7.87
N HIS A 39 0.31 8.89 8.20
CA HIS A 39 -0.66 9.91 7.83
C HIS A 39 -0.73 10.94 8.95
N PRO A 40 -1.02 12.22 8.63
CA PRO A 40 -1.17 13.23 9.69
C PRO A 40 -2.20 12.89 10.76
N ASP A 41 -3.20 12.07 10.42
CA ASP A 41 -4.21 11.67 11.41
C ASP A 41 -3.73 10.55 12.33
N GLY A 42 -2.50 10.06 12.16
CA GLY A 42 -1.91 9.07 13.05
C GLY A 42 -1.87 7.66 12.52
N ARG A 43 -2.53 7.36 11.41
CA ARG A 43 -2.47 6.02 10.83
C ARG A 43 -1.08 5.75 10.29
N THR A 44 -0.60 4.52 10.50
CA THR A 44 0.75 4.15 10.08
C THR A 44 0.73 2.80 9.41
N THR A 45 1.69 2.58 8.54
CA THR A 45 1.93 1.26 7.96
C THR A 45 3.40 1.15 7.60
N THR A 46 3.86 -0.08 7.34
CA THR A 46 5.24 -0.33 6.95
C THR A 46 5.23 -1.08 5.64
N VAL A 47 6.06 -0.64 4.71
CA VAL A 47 6.17 -1.26 3.40
C VAL A 47 7.57 -1.85 3.25
N PRO A 48 7.71 -3.17 3.12
CA PRO A 48 9.01 -3.76 2.85
C PRO A 48 9.39 -3.50 1.39
N VAL A 49 10.63 -3.07 1.18
CA VAL A 49 11.11 -2.77 -0.16
C VAL A 49 12.27 -3.69 -0.48
N HIS A 50 12.00 -4.70 -1.30
CA HIS A 50 13.02 -5.64 -1.73
C HIS A 50 13.16 -5.50 -3.24
N PRO A 51 14.38 -5.34 -3.76
CA PRO A 51 14.59 -4.94 -5.16
C PRO A 51 13.90 -5.80 -6.19
N ARG A 52 13.76 -7.08 -5.96
CA ARG A 52 13.20 -7.97 -6.96
C ARG A 52 11.91 -8.63 -6.53
N GLU A 53 11.33 -8.16 -5.43
CA GLU A 53 10.13 -8.79 -4.91
C GLU A 53 8.99 -7.82 -4.94
N GLU A 54 7.81 -8.37 -5.19
CA GLU A 54 6.59 -7.59 -5.15
C GLU A 54 5.91 -7.79 -3.80
N ILE A 55 5.08 -6.83 -3.44
CA ILE A 55 4.25 -6.93 -2.25
C ILE A 55 3.09 -7.87 -2.62
N ASP A 56 2.96 -8.96 -1.87
CA ASP A 56 1.95 -9.95 -2.21
C ASP A 56 0.56 -9.52 -1.69
N ARG A 57 -0.44 -10.29 -2.10
CA ARG A 57 -1.82 -9.94 -1.77
C ARG A 57 -2.10 -9.89 -0.28
N ARG A 58 -1.51 -10.80 0.48
CA ARG A 58 -1.73 -10.83 1.93
C ARG A 58 -1.22 -9.54 2.56
N LEU A 59 -0.02 -9.13 2.17
CA LEU A 59 0.56 -7.91 2.72
C LEU A 59 -0.19 -6.68 2.24
N LEU A 60 -0.67 -6.68 1.00
CA LEU A 60 -1.50 -5.57 0.52
C LEU A 60 -2.76 -5.43 1.37
N ARG A 61 -3.38 -6.54 1.75
CA ARG A 61 -4.56 -6.49 2.62
C ARG A 61 -4.19 -5.95 4.00
N LYS A 62 -3.04 -6.34 4.52
CA LYS A 62 -2.61 -5.84 5.81
C LYS A 62 -2.37 -4.34 5.76
N ILE A 63 -1.71 -3.87 4.72
CA ILE A 63 -1.46 -2.43 4.57
C ILE A 63 -2.78 -1.68 4.45
N ALA A 64 -3.71 -2.18 3.65
CA ALA A 64 -5.02 -1.55 3.53
C ALA A 64 -5.73 -1.49 4.88
N SER A 65 -5.64 -2.55 5.66
CA SER A 65 -6.22 -2.58 6.99
C SER A 65 -5.57 -1.55 7.91
N ASP A 66 -4.24 -1.44 7.85
CA ASP A 66 -3.51 -0.49 8.68
C ASP A 66 -3.97 0.94 8.42
N ILE A 67 -4.29 1.26 7.18
CA ILE A 67 -4.68 2.64 6.82
C ILE A 67 -6.19 2.81 6.69
N GLY A 68 -6.95 1.75 6.98
CA GLY A 68 -8.39 1.87 7.10
C GLY A 68 -9.16 2.01 5.80
N ILE A 69 -8.63 1.45 4.70
CA ILE A 69 -9.39 1.46 3.45
C ILE A 69 -9.61 0.03 2.98
N HIS A 70 -10.61 -0.13 2.14
CA HIS A 70 -10.95 -1.43 1.60
C HIS A 70 -9.83 -1.90 0.67
N PRO A 71 -9.44 -3.19 0.74
CA PRO A 71 -8.35 -3.67 -0.12
C PRO A 71 -8.57 -3.45 -1.61
N GLU A 72 -9.81 -3.58 -2.08
CA GLU A 72 -10.10 -3.38 -3.50
C GLU A 72 -9.93 -1.93 -3.90
N GLU A 73 -10.30 -1.01 -3.01
CA GLU A 73 -10.08 0.40 -3.26
C GLU A 73 -8.58 0.72 -3.28
N PHE A 74 -7.85 0.12 -2.36
CA PHE A 74 -6.40 0.31 -2.32
C PHE A 74 -5.76 -0.19 -3.62
N MET A 75 -6.19 -1.36 -4.08
CA MET A 75 -5.66 -1.91 -5.33
C MET A 75 -5.97 -0.99 -6.51
N TYR A 76 -7.17 -0.42 -6.54
CA TYR A 76 -7.53 0.52 -7.59
C TYR A 76 -6.57 1.71 -7.61
N ILE A 77 -6.26 2.25 -6.43
CA ILE A 77 -5.36 3.40 -6.33
C ILE A 77 -3.95 3.01 -6.78
N ILE A 78 -3.49 1.83 -6.37
CA ILE A 78 -2.17 1.35 -6.79
C ILE A 78 -2.10 1.26 -8.31
N ASP A 79 -3.15 0.74 -8.93
CA ASP A 79 -3.18 0.58 -10.39
C ASP A 79 -3.24 1.91 -11.12
N GLN A 80 -3.64 2.98 -10.44
CA GLN A 80 -3.68 4.32 -11.04
C GLN A 80 -2.36 5.06 -10.94
N THR A 81 -1.40 4.53 -10.20
CA THR A 81 -0.14 5.25 -9.98
C THR A 81 0.90 5.01 -11.07
#